data_756fa72e09d8fba7ed62aeabfb9f131d
#
_entry.id   756fa72e09d8fba7ed62aeabfb9f131d
#
_cell.length_a   1.000
_cell.length_b   1.000
_cell.length_c   1.000
_cell.angle_alpha   90.00
_cell.angle_beta   90.00
_cell.angle_gamma   90.00
#
_symmetry.space_group_name_H-M   'P 1'
#
loop_
_entity.id
_entity.type
_entity.pdbx_description
1 polymer ?
#
loop_
_entity_poly.entity_id
_entity_poly.type
_entity_poly.pdbx_seq_one_letter_code
_entity_poly.pdbx_strand_id
1 'polypeptide(L)'
;TYSGSFPLQNFSKDYDSYKVVEMNNLAVGTLDYYGQKIYGSTATAPHSEWTIYLGVEGFDFETYEGSGDMLMLDIITAEKYTREVPSGRYTVMYAADNAHFQPFMTVPGLGDASTGDILGTWYAPDYMPTYGANIGYVDIVNKGNDSYSIEFKFRDDRNEAYFQGKFDGKLVYGDYHE
;
A
#
# COMPACT_ATOMS: atom_id res chain seq x y z
N THR A 1 46.99 -16.43 -13.23
CA THR A 1 46.10 -15.57 -14.04
C THR A 1 44.87 -16.37 -14.40
N TYR A 2 43.77 -16.15 -13.69
CA TYR A 2 42.48 -16.75 -14.02
C TYR A 2 41.78 -15.80 -15.01
N SER A 3 41.63 -16.20 -16.25
CA SER A 3 40.78 -15.55 -17.25
C SER A 3 39.54 -16.39 -17.45
N GLY A 4 38.59 -16.28 -16.51
CA GLY A 4 37.26 -16.84 -16.67
C GLY A 4 36.29 -15.73 -17.05
N SER A 5 35.79 -15.72 -18.25
CA SER A 5 34.63 -14.93 -18.62
C SER A 5 33.40 -15.60 -18.00
N PHE A 6 32.82 -14.97 -17.00
CA PHE A 6 31.45 -15.33 -16.58
C PHE A 6 30.51 -14.85 -17.68
N PRO A 7 29.69 -15.72 -18.27
CA PRO A 7 28.61 -15.25 -19.11
C PRO A 7 27.68 -14.45 -18.22
N LEU A 8 27.56 -13.15 -18.48
CA LEU A 8 26.47 -12.35 -17.96
C LEU A 8 25.19 -12.98 -18.52
N GLN A 9 24.57 -13.87 -17.75
CA GLN A 9 23.18 -14.22 -18.01
C GLN A 9 22.40 -12.94 -17.82
N ASN A 10 21.87 -12.40 -18.91
CA ASN A 10 20.88 -11.34 -18.87
C ASN A 10 19.63 -11.92 -18.20
N PHE A 11 19.53 -11.74 -16.88
CA PHE A 11 18.28 -11.90 -16.15
C PHE A 11 17.42 -10.64 -16.38
N SER A 12 17.12 -10.32 -17.63
CA SER A 12 16.07 -9.37 -17.91
C SER A 12 14.75 -10.11 -17.71
N LYS A 13 14.15 -9.95 -16.54
CA LYS A 13 12.77 -10.39 -16.32
C LYS A 13 11.91 -9.62 -17.31
N ASP A 14 11.10 -10.33 -18.09
CA ASP A 14 10.18 -9.72 -19.05
C ASP A 14 8.97 -9.14 -18.31
N TYR A 15 9.11 -7.92 -17.83
CA TYR A 15 8.05 -7.20 -17.13
C TYR A 15 6.86 -6.83 -18.04
N ASP A 16 7.02 -6.88 -19.35
CA ASP A 16 5.95 -6.60 -20.31
C ASP A 16 4.92 -7.75 -20.38
N SER A 17 5.31 -8.94 -19.90
CA SER A 17 4.42 -10.12 -19.81
C SER A 17 3.54 -10.14 -18.56
N TYR A 18 3.77 -9.24 -17.61
CA TYR A 18 3.01 -9.20 -16.36
C TYR A 18 1.54 -8.87 -16.59
N LYS A 19 0.67 -9.53 -15.83
CA LYS A 19 -0.75 -9.19 -15.77
C LYS A 19 -0.91 -7.76 -15.23
N VAL A 20 -1.77 -6.97 -15.85
CA VAL A 20 -2.12 -5.63 -15.38
C VAL A 20 -3.54 -5.63 -14.85
N VAL A 21 -3.72 -5.21 -13.60
CA VAL A 21 -5.02 -4.95 -12.98
C VAL A 21 -5.22 -3.44 -12.91
N GLU A 22 -6.27 -2.95 -13.57
CA GLU A 22 -6.65 -1.53 -13.61
C GLU A 22 -7.84 -1.29 -12.68
N MET A 23 -7.62 -0.56 -11.60
CA MET A 23 -8.66 -0.17 -10.63
C MET A 23 -9.14 1.27 -10.91
N ASN A 24 -10.01 1.43 -11.91
CA ASN A 24 -10.48 2.75 -12.35
C ASN A 24 -11.82 3.18 -11.74
N ASN A 25 -12.48 2.29 -11.00
CA ASN A 25 -13.83 2.50 -10.45
C ASN A 25 -13.84 2.59 -8.92
N LEU A 26 -12.70 2.92 -8.30
CA LEU A 26 -12.64 3.14 -6.86
C LEU A 26 -13.47 4.36 -6.48
N ALA A 27 -14.42 4.21 -5.56
CA ALA A 27 -15.44 5.20 -5.27
C ALA A 27 -15.62 5.48 -3.77
N VAL A 28 -15.28 4.52 -2.91
CA VAL A 28 -15.42 4.62 -1.45
C VAL A 28 -14.11 4.29 -0.77
N GLY A 29 -13.88 4.82 0.44
CA GLY A 29 -12.68 4.46 1.19
C GLY A 29 -12.67 5.00 2.62
N THR A 30 -11.75 4.43 3.41
CA THR A 30 -11.43 4.86 4.78
C THR A 30 -10.00 5.32 4.90
N LEU A 31 -9.73 6.08 5.95
CA LEU A 31 -8.42 6.56 6.35
C LEU A 31 -8.24 6.25 7.83
N ASP A 32 -7.59 5.14 8.13
CA ASP A 32 -7.49 4.58 9.47
C ASP A 32 -6.14 4.91 10.08
N TYR A 33 -6.16 5.60 11.22
CA TYR A 33 -4.98 6.01 11.97
C TYR A 33 -4.69 5.02 13.10
N TYR A 34 -3.47 4.50 13.15
CA TYR A 34 -3.04 3.50 14.13
C TYR A 34 -1.93 3.97 15.08
N GLY A 35 -1.45 5.21 14.96
CA GLY A 35 -0.28 5.64 15.72
C GLY A 35 0.96 4.83 15.35
N GLN A 36 1.43 3.96 16.25
CA GLN A 36 2.55 3.04 16.03
C GLN A 36 2.17 1.60 16.42
N LYS A 37 0.91 1.21 16.24
CA LYS A 37 0.39 -0.08 16.72
C LYS A 37 0.58 -1.24 15.77
N ILE A 38 0.57 -0.99 14.46
CA ILE A 38 0.62 -2.08 13.46
C ILE A 38 2.02 -2.71 13.45
N TYR A 39 3.04 -1.86 13.36
CA TYR A 39 4.43 -2.29 13.20
C TYR A 39 5.27 -2.16 14.48
N GLY A 40 4.65 -1.64 15.55
CA GLY A 40 5.21 -1.60 16.88
C GLY A 40 5.93 -0.30 17.24
N SER A 41 5.91 0.01 18.54
CA SER A 41 6.45 1.24 19.13
C SER A 41 7.97 1.23 19.33
N THR A 42 8.67 0.16 18.96
CA THR A 42 10.13 0.03 19.11
C THR A 42 10.92 0.71 18.01
N ALA A 43 10.23 1.34 17.05
CA ALA A 43 10.88 2.14 16.02
C ALA A 43 11.75 3.24 16.64
N THR A 44 12.95 3.38 16.13
CA THR A 44 13.90 4.42 16.60
C THR A 44 13.51 5.81 16.10
N ALA A 45 12.70 5.90 15.06
CA ALA A 45 12.20 7.15 14.49
C ALA A 45 10.71 7.31 14.76
N PRO A 46 10.28 8.42 15.39
CA PRO A 46 8.86 8.72 15.57
C PRO A 46 8.15 8.81 14.22
N HIS A 47 7.02 8.10 14.08
CA HIS A 47 6.23 8.05 12.86
C HIS A 47 4.75 7.83 13.19
N SER A 48 3.91 7.99 12.19
CA SER A 48 2.48 7.62 12.25
C SER A 48 2.18 6.58 11.17
N GLU A 49 1.43 5.56 11.55
CA GLU A 49 1.01 4.44 10.71
C GLU A 49 -0.45 4.61 10.31
N TRP A 50 -0.72 4.40 9.05
CA TRP A 50 -2.04 4.56 8.44
C TRP A 50 -2.35 3.40 7.51
N THR A 51 -3.60 2.97 7.52
CA THR A 51 -4.15 2.13 6.46
C THR A 51 -5.23 2.90 5.72
N ILE A 52 -5.12 2.96 4.40
CA ILE A 52 -6.17 3.46 3.52
C ILE A 52 -6.79 2.26 2.82
N TYR A 53 -8.10 2.08 3.01
CA TYR A 53 -8.86 1.14 2.22
C TYR A 53 -9.60 1.89 1.11
N LEU A 54 -9.49 1.41 -0.12
CA LEU A 54 -10.22 1.94 -1.26
C LEU A 54 -10.99 0.80 -1.92
N GLY A 55 -12.25 1.02 -2.24
CA GLY A 55 -13.09 0.02 -2.90
C GLY A 55 -13.98 0.64 -3.96
N VAL A 56 -14.56 -0.22 -4.80
CA VAL A 56 -15.62 0.18 -5.72
C VAL A 56 -16.89 0.55 -4.95
N GLU A 57 -17.86 1.18 -5.64
CA GLU A 57 -19.15 1.48 -5.03
C GLU A 57 -19.81 0.22 -4.46
N GLY A 58 -20.34 0.32 -3.23
CA GLY A 58 -20.98 -0.78 -2.53
C GLY A 58 -20.12 -1.49 -1.50
N PHE A 59 -18.83 -1.16 -1.38
CA PHE A 59 -18.04 -1.59 -0.22
C PHE A 59 -18.45 -0.83 1.03
N ASP A 60 -18.59 -1.58 2.12
CA ASP A 60 -18.75 -1.07 3.49
C ASP A 60 -17.61 -1.65 4.35
N PHE A 61 -16.63 -0.81 4.67
CA PHE A 61 -15.45 -1.21 5.43
C PHE A 61 -15.70 -1.34 6.94
N GLU A 62 -16.86 -0.90 7.44
CA GLU A 62 -17.27 -1.09 8.83
C GLU A 62 -17.89 -2.47 9.05
N THR A 63 -18.73 -2.91 8.12
CA THR A 63 -19.41 -4.21 8.19
C THR A 63 -18.70 -5.32 7.42
N TYR A 64 -17.65 -4.99 6.69
CA TYR A 64 -16.91 -5.89 5.78
C TYR A 64 -17.81 -6.50 4.71
N GLU A 65 -18.75 -5.72 4.20
CA GLU A 65 -19.62 -6.11 3.09
C GLU A 65 -19.19 -5.43 1.79
N GLY A 66 -19.50 -6.09 0.67
CA GLY A 66 -19.20 -5.60 -0.67
C GLY A 66 -18.40 -6.60 -1.50
N SER A 67 -18.25 -6.31 -2.77
CA SER A 67 -17.49 -7.14 -3.71
C SER A 67 -16.89 -6.30 -4.83
N GLY A 68 -15.80 -6.76 -5.42
CA GLY A 68 -15.09 -6.11 -6.50
C GLY A 68 -13.68 -5.69 -6.13
N ASP A 69 -13.12 -4.75 -6.86
CA ASP A 69 -11.75 -4.29 -6.64
C ASP A 69 -11.61 -3.55 -5.30
N MET A 70 -10.59 -3.93 -4.55
CA MET A 70 -10.21 -3.30 -3.29
C MET A 70 -8.69 -3.16 -3.18
N LEU A 71 -8.24 -2.00 -2.71
CA LEU A 71 -6.86 -1.74 -2.31
C LEU A 71 -6.78 -1.56 -0.79
N MET A 72 -5.86 -2.28 -0.15
CA MET A 72 -5.35 -1.98 1.17
C MET A 72 -3.99 -1.31 1.01
N LEU A 73 -3.81 -0.12 1.57
CA LEU A 73 -2.62 0.69 1.38
C LEU A 73 -2.09 1.15 2.74
N ASP A 74 -0.96 0.58 3.17
CA ASP A 74 -0.29 1.01 4.40
C ASP A 74 0.79 2.04 4.09
N ILE A 75 0.71 3.18 4.77
CA ILE A 75 1.62 4.29 4.60
C ILE A 75 2.16 4.81 5.93
N ILE A 76 3.35 5.38 5.86
CA ILE A 76 4.05 5.96 7.00
C ILE A 76 4.20 7.45 6.78
N THR A 77 3.80 8.22 7.78
CA THR A 77 3.96 9.68 7.81
C THR A 77 4.83 10.12 9.00
N ALA A 78 5.18 11.41 9.05
CA ALA A 78 5.78 11.96 10.25
C ALA A 78 4.78 11.94 11.41
N GLU A 79 5.26 11.71 12.63
CA GLU A 79 4.48 11.55 13.88
C GLU A 79 3.45 12.66 14.12
N LYS A 80 3.74 13.88 13.66
CA LYS A 80 2.83 15.02 13.83
C LYS A 80 1.50 14.90 13.09
N TYR A 81 1.42 14.02 12.10
CA TYR A 81 0.18 13.77 11.36
C TYR A 81 -0.62 12.68 12.04
N THR A 82 -1.73 13.07 12.68
CA THR A 82 -2.60 12.18 13.46
C THR A 82 -4.07 12.24 13.00
N ARG A 83 -4.40 13.15 12.09
CA ARG A 83 -5.78 13.36 11.63
C ARG A 83 -5.88 13.35 10.09
N GLU A 84 -4.78 13.54 9.43
CA GLU A 84 -4.73 13.61 7.98
C GLU A 84 -3.39 13.07 7.45
N VAL A 85 -3.41 12.60 6.22
CA VAL A 85 -2.21 12.23 5.48
C VAL A 85 -1.77 13.41 4.61
N PRO A 86 -0.51 13.88 4.71
CA PRO A 86 -0.02 14.97 3.90
C PRO A 86 0.13 14.59 2.43
N SER A 87 -0.01 15.58 1.54
CA SER A 87 0.28 15.39 0.11
C SER A 87 1.72 14.99 -0.11
N GLY A 88 1.94 14.07 -1.04
CA GLY A 88 3.27 13.62 -1.42
C GLY A 88 3.27 12.29 -2.17
N ARG A 89 4.45 11.89 -2.63
CA ARG A 89 4.70 10.56 -3.15
C ARG A 89 5.19 9.65 -2.03
N TYR A 90 4.52 8.53 -1.86
CA TYR A 90 4.88 7.46 -0.95
C TYR A 90 5.41 6.29 -1.76
N THR A 91 6.63 5.86 -1.48
CA THR A 91 7.30 4.82 -2.26
C THR A 91 7.42 3.55 -1.45
N VAL A 92 7.23 2.39 -2.09
CA VAL A 92 7.43 1.09 -1.45
C VAL A 92 8.89 0.97 -1.02
N MET A 93 9.09 0.78 0.27
CA MET A 93 10.40 0.61 0.88
C MET A 93 10.38 -0.58 1.84
N TYR A 94 11.36 -1.45 1.70
CA TYR A 94 11.58 -2.52 2.66
C TYR A 94 12.32 -1.96 3.87
N ALA A 95 11.73 -2.15 5.05
CA ALA A 95 12.39 -1.92 6.32
C ALA A 95 12.79 -3.29 6.90
N ALA A 96 14.03 -3.43 7.36
CA ALA A 96 14.48 -4.67 8.00
C ALA A 96 13.80 -4.86 9.36
N ASP A 97 13.43 -3.76 9.98
CA ASP A 97 12.68 -3.65 11.23
C ASP A 97 11.98 -2.28 11.30
N ASN A 98 11.19 -2.06 12.33
CA ASN A 98 10.45 -0.82 12.54
C ASN A 98 11.36 0.41 12.70
N ALA A 99 12.64 0.22 13.00
CA ALA A 99 13.60 1.31 13.14
C ALA A 99 13.89 2.03 11.81
N HIS A 100 13.54 1.42 10.69
CA HIS A 100 13.76 1.97 9.36
C HIS A 100 12.52 2.65 8.76
N PHE A 101 11.41 2.70 9.47
CA PHE A 101 10.24 3.43 9.02
C PHE A 101 10.53 4.93 8.98
N GLN A 102 10.13 5.56 7.89
CA GLN A 102 10.32 6.98 7.66
C GLN A 102 9.12 7.59 6.89
N PRO A 103 8.90 8.89 7.02
CA PRO A 103 7.85 9.57 6.27
C PRO A 103 7.97 9.36 4.76
N PHE A 104 6.82 9.34 4.07
CA PHE A 104 6.67 9.09 2.64
C PHE A 104 7.05 7.66 2.21
N MET A 105 6.90 6.72 3.11
CA MET A 105 7.04 5.31 2.84
C MET A 105 5.67 4.64 2.69
N THR A 106 5.58 3.73 1.72
CA THR A 106 4.53 2.72 1.62
C THR A 106 5.10 1.38 2.06
N VAL A 107 4.38 0.69 2.93
CA VAL A 107 4.81 -0.63 3.41
C VAL A 107 4.53 -1.67 2.34
N PRO A 108 5.52 -2.51 1.96
CA PRO A 108 5.30 -3.57 0.98
C PRO A 108 4.25 -4.58 1.46
N GLY A 109 3.65 -5.32 0.52
CA GLY A 109 2.79 -6.45 0.85
C GLY A 109 3.61 -7.58 1.47
N LEU A 110 3.39 -7.84 2.76
CA LEU A 110 4.07 -8.85 3.57
C LEU A 110 3.08 -9.94 4.00
N GLY A 111 3.60 -11.15 4.24
CA GLY A 111 2.80 -12.26 4.74
C GLY A 111 2.36 -13.24 3.64
N ASP A 112 1.36 -14.05 3.98
CA ASP A 112 0.84 -15.12 3.14
C ASP A 112 -0.66 -14.90 2.85
N ALA A 113 -0.96 -14.56 1.61
CA ALA A 113 -2.34 -14.34 1.17
C ALA A 113 -3.23 -15.58 1.33
N SER A 114 -2.67 -16.80 1.30
CA SER A 114 -3.45 -18.04 1.44
C SER A 114 -3.97 -18.29 2.85
N THR A 115 -3.31 -17.71 3.85
CA THR A 115 -3.74 -17.79 5.26
C THR A 115 -4.51 -16.56 5.72
N GLY A 116 -4.48 -15.48 4.92
CA GLY A 116 -5.02 -14.18 5.32
C GLY A 116 -4.16 -13.41 6.31
N ASP A 117 -2.98 -13.94 6.65
CA ASP A 117 -2.03 -13.33 7.57
C ASP A 117 -1.13 -12.35 6.80
N ILE A 118 -1.68 -11.17 6.55
CA ILE A 118 -1.08 -10.13 5.70
C ILE A 118 -0.90 -8.82 6.45
N LEU A 119 0.12 -8.07 6.01
CA LEU A 119 0.38 -6.68 6.41
C LEU A 119 0.82 -5.89 5.17
N GLY A 120 0.72 -4.57 5.25
CA GLY A 120 1.23 -3.70 4.19
C GLY A 120 0.24 -3.51 3.04
N THR A 121 0.75 -3.30 1.85
CA THR A 121 -0.04 -2.86 0.69
C THR A 121 -0.41 -4.02 -0.22
N TRP A 122 -1.73 -4.21 -0.42
CA TRP A 122 -2.30 -5.33 -1.17
C TRP A 122 -3.46 -4.91 -2.08
N TYR A 123 -3.49 -5.50 -3.27
CA TYR A 123 -4.74 -5.66 -4.04
C TYR A 123 -5.50 -6.85 -3.46
N ALA A 124 -6.72 -6.62 -3.00
CA ALA A 124 -7.52 -7.61 -2.27
C ALA A 124 -8.99 -7.57 -2.71
N PRO A 125 -9.29 -8.01 -3.95
CA PRO A 125 -10.67 -8.03 -4.43
C PRO A 125 -11.53 -8.90 -3.51
N ASP A 126 -12.77 -8.49 -3.27
CA ASP A 126 -13.70 -9.22 -2.39
C ASP A 126 -13.12 -9.52 -1.00
N TYR A 127 -12.27 -8.62 -0.46
CA TYR A 127 -11.48 -8.82 0.76
C TYR A 127 -10.49 -10.00 0.71
N MET A 128 -10.17 -10.50 -0.47
CA MET A 128 -9.25 -11.62 -0.66
C MET A 128 -7.88 -11.13 -1.14
N PRO A 129 -6.85 -11.10 -0.28
CA PRO A 129 -5.50 -10.70 -0.67
C PRO A 129 -5.01 -11.50 -1.87
N THR A 130 -4.61 -10.81 -2.93
CA THR A 130 -4.24 -11.45 -4.19
C THR A 130 -2.84 -11.05 -4.65
N TYR A 131 -2.54 -9.74 -4.67
CA TYR A 131 -1.24 -9.23 -5.09
C TYR A 131 -0.69 -8.27 -4.04
N GLY A 132 0.53 -8.55 -3.54
CA GLY A 132 1.25 -7.70 -2.58
C GLY A 132 2.24 -6.78 -3.28
N ALA A 133 2.27 -5.51 -2.92
CA ALA A 133 3.22 -4.55 -3.48
C ALA A 133 4.66 -4.89 -3.10
N ASN A 134 5.52 -5.15 -4.09
CA ASN A 134 6.95 -5.30 -3.87
C ASN A 134 7.71 -4.03 -4.28
N ILE A 135 7.25 -3.36 -5.31
CA ILE A 135 7.80 -2.12 -5.85
C ILE A 135 6.65 -1.22 -6.28
N GLY A 136 6.87 0.07 -6.22
CA GLY A 136 5.91 1.04 -6.72
C GLY A 136 5.75 2.24 -5.81
N TYR A 137 4.69 2.98 -6.06
CA TYR A 137 4.41 4.22 -5.35
C TYR A 137 2.94 4.55 -5.35
N VAL A 138 2.58 5.46 -4.47
CA VAL A 138 1.30 6.16 -4.48
C VAL A 138 1.54 7.66 -4.36
N ASP A 139 0.88 8.43 -5.21
CA ASP A 139 0.81 9.89 -5.14
C ASP A 139 -0.49 10.28 -4.45
N ILE A 140 -0.38 11.00 -3.35
CA ILE A 140 -1.50 11.47 -2.55
C ILE A 140 -1.56 12.98 -2.62
N VAL A 141 -2.72 13.53 -2.95
CA VAL A 141 -3.04 14.94 -2.85
C VAL A 141 -4.15 15.11 -1.82
N ASN A 142 -3.81 15.68 -0.68
CA ASN A 142 -4.79 16.09 0.34
C ASN A 142 -5.41 17.42 -0.09
N LYS A 143 -6.72 17.41 -0.35
CA LYS A 143 -7.50 18.57 -0.79
C LYS A 143 -8.19 19.29 0.38
N GLY A 144 -8.00 18.78 1.60
CA GLY A 144 -8.69 19.23 2.81
C GLY A 144 -10.12 18.67 2.95
N ASN A 145 -10.68 18.80 4.14
CA ASN A 145 -12.03 18.30 4.47
C ASN A 145 -12.23 16.82 4.13
N ASP A 146 -11.24 15.99 4.47
CA ASP A 146 -11.19 14.54 4.22
C ASP A 146 -11.26 14.15 2.73
N SER A 147 -11.03 15.09 1.82
CA SER A 147 -11.01 14.85 0.39
C SER A 147 -9.58 14.61 -0.12
N TYR A 148 -9.42 13.57 -0.89
CA TYR A 148 -8.14 13.13 -1.42
C TYR A 148 -8.23 12.80 -2.91
N SER A 149 -7.11 13.02 -3.62
CA SER A 149 -6.84 12.40 -4.90
C SER A 149 -5.65 11.46 -4.71
N ILE A 150 -5.82 10.20 -5.07
CA ILE A 150 -4.83 9.15 -4.87
C ILE A 150 -4.63 8.46 -6.21
N GLU A 151 -3.38 8.39 -6.67
CA GLU A 151 -2.99 7.65 -7.86
C GLU A 151 -1.85 6.71 -7.51
N PHE A 152 -1.95 5.44 -7.88
CA PHE A 152 -0.97 4.44 -7.48
C PHE A 152 -0.61 3.51 -8.63
N LYS A 153 0.62 3.01 -8.53
CA LYS A 153 1.15 1.97 -9.40
C LYS A 153 2.09 1.07 -8.61
N PHE A 154 1.69 -0.18 -8.46
CA PHE A 154 2.44 -1.19 -7.74
C PHE A 154 2.71 -2.40 -8.63
N ARG A 155 3.72 -3.17 -8.24
CA ARG A 155 4.10 -4.42 -8.88
C ARG A 155 4.31 -5.50 -7.83
N ASP A 156 3.76 -6.68 -8.11
CA ASP A 156 4.03 -7.93 -7.40
C ASP A 156 4.94 -8.81 -8.26
N ASP A 157 6.20 -8.94 -7.87
CA ASP A 157 7.19 -9.75 -8.60
C ASP A 157 7.02 -11.25 -8.38
N ARG A 158 6.32 -11.66 -7.32
CA ARG A 158 6.05 -13.07 -7.02
C ARG A 158 4.95 -13.62 -7.91
N ASN A 159 3.93 -12.82 -8.15
CA ASN A 159 2.75 -13.20 -8.92
C ASN A 159 2.72 -12.58 -10.34
N GLU A 160 3.82 -11.94 -10.76
CA GLU A 160 4.00 -11.36 -12.09
C GLU A 160 2.84 -10.45 -12.50
N ALA A 161 2.49 -9.51 -11.60
CA ALA A 161 1.36 -8.62 -11.77
C ALA A 161 1.72 -7.17 -11.47
N TYR A 162 1.07 -6.25 -12.20
CA TYR A 162 0.89 -4.86 -11.82
C TYR A 162 -0.53 -4.65 -11.32
N PHE A 163 -0.69 -3.81 -10.32
CA PHE A 163 -1.98 -3.27 -9.95
C PHE A 163 -1.86 -1.76 -9.79
N GLN A 164 -2.74 -1.07 -10.48
CA GLN A 164 -2.68 0.38 -10.57
C GLN A 164 -4.08 0.97 -10.67
N GLY A 165 -4.21 2.24 -10.32
CA GLY A 165 -5.50 2.90 -10.38
C GLY A 165 -5.49 4.27 -9.75
N LYS A 166 -6.70 4.81 -9.61
CA LYS A 166 -6.90 6.12 -9.03
C LYS A 166 -8.19 6.18 -8.23
N PHE A 167 -8.18 7.07 -7.25
CA PHE A 167 -9.34 7.43 -6.43
C PHE A 167 -9.41 8.95 -6.33
N ASP A 168 -10.60 9.50 -6.40
CA ASP A 168 -10.86 10.92 -6.14
C ASP A 168 -12.15 11.05 -5.35
N GLY A 169 -12.03 11.41 -4.06
CA GLY A 169 -13.21 11.45 -3.20
C GLY A 169 -12.88 11.75 -1.75
N LYS A 170 -13.88 11.55 -0.90
CA LYS A 170 -13.72 11.64 0.54
C LYS A 170 -13.38 10.28 1.13
N LEU A 171 -12.50 10.30 2.13
CA LEU A 171 -12.21 9.16 2.98
C LEU A 171 -12.90 9.32 4.35
N VAL A 172 -13.45 8.24 4.86
CA VAL A 172 -14.01 8.19 6.21
C VAL A 172 -12.85 7.98 7.18
N TYR A 173 -12.64 8.93 8.09
CA TYR A 173 -11.55 8.84 9.07
C TYR A 173 -11.94 7.92 10.23
N GLY A 174 -11.05 6.99 10.57
CA GLY A 174 -11.08 6.17 11.78
C GLY A 174 -9.85 6.41 12.65
N ASP A 175 -10.02 6.38 13.96
CA ASP A 175 -8.92 6.50 14.92
C ASP A 175 -8.84 5.24 15.78
N TYR A 176 -7.74 4.50 15.62
CA TYR A 176 -7.50 3.19 16.24
C TYR A 176 -6.19 3.16 17.05
N HIS A 177 -5.65 4.33 17.39
CA HIS A 177 -4.33 4.41 18.04
C HIS A 177 -4.35 4.09 19.55
N GLU A 178 -5.49 3.95 20.22
CA GLU A 178 -5.63 3.61 21.66
C GLU A 178 -5.51 2.11 21.95
#